data_b2acc6175765a537597fb7300a14ed7d
#
_entry.id   b2acc6175765a537597fb7300a14ed7d
#
_cell.length_a   1.000
_cell.length_b   1.000
_cell.length_c   1.000
_cell.angle_alpha   90.00
_cell.angle_beta   90.00
_cell.angle_gamma   90.00
#
_symmetry.space_group_name_H-M   'P 1'
#
loop_
_entity.id
_entity.type
_entity.pdbx_description
1 polymer ?
#
loop_
_entity_poly.entity_id
_entity_poly.type
_entity_poly.pdbx_seq_one_letter_code
_entity_poly.pdbx_strand_id
1 'polypeptide(L)'
;MLHAKYMVEQEIKKGQMDFVIYCPTGYFYDIAKVFKPYVDKGEIQLLKGFGGVKANVVDCSDFAQFVVDHMCDTNVTYNVGGKETYSYEEMAAMCFTAAGKPLKIKWAPMWLFGVLANLPKIKKAGKHDIILFSKWTLSHDLVGDTVAGQKSFQKYITEYFRG
;
A
#
# COMPACT_ATOMS: atom_id res chain seq x y z
N MET A 1 -2.51 -12.03 9.22
CA MET A 1 -3.24 -10.72 9.15
C MET A 1 -4.29 -10.71 8.05
N LEU A 2 -3.98 -10.86 6.76
CA LEU A 2 -4.97 -10.88 5.66
C LEU A 2 -6.03 -11.96 5.83
N HIS A 3 -5.65 -13.19 6.20
CA HIS A 3 -6.60 -14.29 6.41
C HIS A 3 -7.63 -13.96 7.50
N ALA A 4 -7.23 -13.32 8.60
CA ALA A 4 -8.16 -12.94 9.66
C ALA A 4 -9.18 -11.90 9.17
N LYS A 5 -8.74 -10.90 8.38
CA LYS A 5 -9.67 -9.92 7.77
C LYS A 5 -10.65 -10.60 6.82
N TYR A 6 -10.16 -11.52 5.99
CA TYR A 6 -11.00 -12.30 5.08
C TYR A 6 -12.06 -13.12 5.84
N MET A 7 -11.68 -13.80 6.94
CA MET A 7 -12.64 -14.57 7.75
C MET A 7 -13.72 -13.66 8.36
N VAL A 8 -13.33 -12.48 8.88
CA VAL A 8 -14.30 -11.50 9.40
C VAL A 8 -15.26 -11.04 8.30
N GLU A 9 -14.74 -10.73 7.12
CA GLU A 9 -15.57 -10.35 5.96
C GLU A 9 -16.57 -11.46 5.58
N GLN A 10 -16.14 -12.72 5.56
CA GLN A 10 -17.02 -13.85 5.25
C GLN A 10 -18.13 -14.02 6.31
N GLU A 11 -17.80 -13.83 7.60
CA GLU A 11 -18.81 -13.92 8.67
C GLU A 11 -19.82 -12.76 8.62
N ILE A 12 -19.36 -11.54 8.30
CA ILE A 12 -20.26 -10.39 8.08
C ILE A 12 -21.23 -10.69 6.93
N LYS A 13 -20.72 -11.19 5.79
CA LYS A 13 -21.53 -11.50 4.60
C LYS A 13 -22.54 -12.63 4.80
N LYS A 14 -22.30 -13.52 5.76
CA LYS A 14 -23.26 -14.59 6.15
C LYS A 14 -24.35 -14.10 7.11
N GLY A 15 -24.11 -12.98 7.77
CA GLY A 15 -25.04 -12.41 8.74
C GLY A 15 -26.33 -11.88 8.09
N GLN A 16 -27.31 -11.54 8.93
CA GLN A 16 -28.59 -10.94 8.49
C GLN A 16 -28.59 -9.40 8.62
N MET A 17 -27.44 -8.82 8.98
CA MET A 17 -27.29 -7.35 9.11
C MET A 17 -26.84 -6.77 7.78
N ASP A 18 -27.38 -5.60 7.43
CA ASP A 18 -26.84 -4.82 6.35
C ASP A 18 -25.39 -4.38 6.63
N PHE A 19 -24.57 -4.39 5.60
CA PHE A 19 -23.16 -4.04 5.73
C PHE A 19 -22.64 -3.20 4.56
N VAL A 20 -21.64 -2.40 4.84
CA VAL A 20 -20.76 -1.81 3.82
C VAL A 20 -19.31 -2.12 4.22
N ILE A 21 -18.54 -2.72 3.31
CA ILE A 21 -17.14 -3.07 3.53
C ILE A 21 -16.28 -2.22 2.60
N TYR A 22 -15.33 -1.47 3.16
CA TYR A 22 -14.39 -0.66 2.41
C TYR A 22 -13.00 -1.28 2.47
N CYS A 23 -12.44 -1.61 1.31
CA CYS A 23 -11.13 -2.23 1.14
C CYS A 23 -10.19 -1.26 0.40
N PRO A 24 -9.54 -0.32 1.10
CA PRO A 24 -8.58 0.59 0.45
C PRO A 24 -7.33 -0.17 0.00
N THR A 25 -6.82 0.16 -1.18
CA THR A 25 -5.61 -0.45 -1.77
C THR A 25 -4.32 -0.01 -1.08
N GLY A 26 -4.32 1.15 -0.46
CA GLY A 26 -3.23 1.75 0.29
C GLY A 26 -3.36 3.26 0.34
N TYR A 27 -2.57 3.91 1.19
CA TYR A 27 -2.66 5.35 1.40
C TYR A 27 -1.40 6.09 0.97
N PHE A 28 -1.55 7.32 0.47
CA PHE A 28 -0.43 8.21 0.14
C PHE A 28 0.57 8.34 1.29
N TYR A 29 0.05 8.53 2.49
CA TYR A 29 0.85 8.66 3.71
C TYR A 29 1.71 7.43 3.99
N ASP A 30 1.15 6.23 3.85
CA ASP A 30 1.87 4.99 4.14
C ASP A 30 3.02 4.78 3.14
N ILE A 31 2.79 5.06 1.85
CA ILE A 31 3.84 4.99 0.84
C ILE A 31 4.95 6.01 1.15
N ALA A 32 4.59 7.26 1.42
CA ALA A 32 5.56 8.30 1.77
C ALA A 32 6.40 7.92 3.01
N LYS A 33 5.74 7.44 4.06
CA LYS A 33 6.36 7.02 5.31
C LYS A 33 7.29 5.82 5.12
N VAL A 34 6.88 4.83 4.33
CA VAL A 34 7.70 3.64 4.03
C VAL A 34 8.91 4.01 3.18
N PHE A 35 8.76 4.92 2.22
CA PHE A 35 9.84 5.29 1.30
C PHE A 35 10.82 6.30 1.89
N LYS A 36 10.38 7.15 2.85
CA LYS A 36 11.23 8.19 3.44
C LYS A 36 12.60 7.69 3.94
N PRO A 37 12.72 6.61 4.74
CA PRO A 37 14.01 6.12 5.18
C PRO A 37 14.94 5.70 4.04
N TYR A 38 14.39 5.18 2.95
CA TYR A 38 15.18 4.81 1.77
C TYR A 38 15.64 6.04 0.98
N VAL A 39 14.76 7.03 0.83
CA VAL A 39 15.12 8.33 0.24
C VAL A 39 16.18 9.03 1.06
N ASP A 40 16.06 9.04 2.39
CA ASP A 40 17.07 9.64 3.29
C ASP A 40 18.43 8.95 3.11
N LYS A 41 18.44 7.62 3.00
CA LYS A 41 19.64 6.81 2.76
C LYS A 41 20.22 6.96 1.34
N GLY A 42 19.42 7.44 0.38
CA GLY A 42 19.84 7.63 -1.02
C GLY A 42 19.76 6.36 -1.88
N GLU A 43 19.12 5.28 -1.40
CA GLU A 43 18.91 4.05 -2.14
C GLU A 43 17.63 3.33 -1.66
N ILE A 44 16.90 2.72 -2.59
CA ILE A 44 15.73 1.90 -2.28
C ILE A 44 15.95 0.44 -2.70
N GLN A 45 15.37 -0.48 -1.93
CA GLN A 45 15.39 -1.89 -2.23
C GLN A 45 14.02 -2.34 -2.74
N LEU A 46 13.96 -2.84 -3.97
CA LEU A 46 12.76 -3.43 -4.58
C LEU A 46 12.95 -4.91 -4.85
N LEU A 47 11.85 -5.63 -5.04
CA LEU A 47 11.89 -7.05 -5.41
C LEU A 47 12.28 -7.23 -6.88
N LYS A 48 13.28 -8.07 -7.13
CA LYS A 48 13.71 -8.41 -8.49
C LYS A 48 12.55 -9.07 -9.26
N GLY A 49 12.21 -8.51 -10.42
CA GLY A 49 11.12 -8.97 -11.28
C GLY A 49 9.74 -8.39 -10.92
N PHE A 50 9.63 -7.57 -9.86
CA PHE A 50 8.36 -7.02 -9.38
C PHE A 50 8.33 -5.49 -9.29
N GLY A 51 9.29 -4.80 -9.90
CA GLY A 51 9.29 -3.33 -9.94
C GLY A 51 8.07 -2.73 -10.64
N GLY A 52 7.50 -3.46 -11.59
CA GLY A 52 6.29 -3.09 -12.34
C GLY A 52 4.96 -3.40 -11.65
N VAL A 53 4.96 -4.01 -10.45
CA VAL A 53 3.75 -4.25 -9.66
C VAL A 53 3.08 -2.92 -9.33
N LYS A 54 1.78 -2.84 -9.56
CA LYS A 54 1.01 -1.59 -9.56
C LYS A 54 0.13 -1.44 -8.33
N ALA A 55 -0.07 -0.20 -7.92
CA ALA A 55 -1.07 0.18 -6.93
C ALA A 55 -1.71 1.52 -7.31
N ASN A 56 -3.00 1.69 -7.01
CA ASN A 56 -3.69 2.96 -7.08
C ASN A 56 -4.02 3.45 -5.67
N VAL A 57 -2.99 3.88 -4.96
CA VAL A 57 -3.12 4.40 -3.59
C VAL A 57 -4.01 5.64 -3.52
N VAL A 58 -4.69 5.86 -2.40
CA VAL A 58 -5.68 6.93 -2.19
C VAL A 58 -5.25 7.89 -1.08
N ASP A 59 -5.66 9.15 -1.18
CA ASP A 59 -5.52 10.12 -0.07
C ASP A 59 -6.50 9.80 1.05
N CYS A 60 -6.07 9.93 2.32
CA CYS A 60 -6.91 9.62 3.48
C CYS A 60 -8.19 10.46 3.54
N SER A 61 -8.14 11.75 3.16
CA SER A 61 -9.34 12.60 3.18
C SER A 61 -10.28 12.31 2.02
N ASP A 62 -9.75 11.95 0.85
CA ASP A 62 -10.56 11.51 -0.29
C ASP A 62 -11.28 10.19 0.03
N PHE A 63 -10.56 9.26 0.69
CA PHE A 63 -11.16 8.02 1.16
C PHE A 63 -12.22 8.25 2.24
N ALA A 64 -11.96 9.16 3.20
CA ALA A 64 -12.93 9.49 4.24
C ALA A 64 -14.21 10.09 3.64
N GLN A 65 -14.08 10.98 2.66
CA GLN A 65 -15.24 11.54 1.95
C GLN A 65 -16.02 10.45 1.21
N PHE A 66 -15.32 9.55 0.52
CA PHE A 66 -15.95 8.41 -0.14
C PHE A 66 -16.76 7.54 0.84
N VAL A 67 -16.22 7.26 2.03
CA VAL A 67 -16.92 6.49 3.07
C VAL A 67 -18.19 7.22 3.51
N VAL A 68 -18.14 8.54 3.73
CA VAL A 68 -19.32 9.34 4.12
C VAL A 68 -20.38 9.32 3.02
N ASP A 69 -19.98 9.49 1.76
CA ASP A 69 -20.91 9.54 0.63
C ASP A 69 -21.63 8.19 0.38
N HIS A 70 -21.02 7.06 0.79
CA HIS A 70 -21.54 5.71 0.58
C HIS A 70 -21.93 4.99 1.89
N MET A 71 -22.03 5.73 3.01
CA MET A 71 -22.34 5.11 4.31
C MET A 71 -23.76 4.56 4.43
N CYS A 72 -24.67 4.98 3.57
CA CYS A 72 -26.06 4.53 3.53
C CYS A 72 -26.27 3.37 2.52
N ASP A 73 -25.24 2.95 1.80
CA ASP A 73 -25.32 1.80 0.91
C ASP A 73 -25.47 0.51 1.74
N THR A 74 -26.02 -0.54 1.13
CA THR A 74 -26.25 -1.80 1.85
C THR A 74 -25.72 -3.00 1.06
N ASN A 75 -25.17 -3.96 1.78
CA ASN A 75 -24.71 -5.25 1.26
C ASN A 75 -23.68 -5.14 0.12
N VAL A 76 -22.77 -4.17 0.25
CA VAL A 76 -21.74 -3.88 -0.76
C VAL A 76 -20.33 -3.93 -0.20
N THR A 77 -19.39 -4.33 -1.05
CA THR A 77 -17.93 -4.27 -0.78
C THR A 77 -17.28 -3.41 -1.85
N TYR A 78 -16.59 -2.36 -1.44
CA TYR A 78 -15.86 -1.44 -2.30
C TYR A 78 -14.36 -1.70 -2.21
N ASN A 79 -13.70 -2.03 -3.34
CA ASN A 79 -12.24 -2.06 -3.45
C ASN A 79 -11.76 -0.68 -3.90
N VAL A 80 -11.42 0.17 -2.93
CA VAL A 80 -11.25 1.61 -3.16
C VAL A 80 -9.79 1.94 -3.43
N GLY A 81 -9.53 2.56 -4.59
CA GLY A 81 -8.23 3.12 -4.95
C GLY A 81 -8.31 4.60 -5.31
N GLY A 82 -7.15 5.23 -5.49
CA GLY A 82 -7.05 6.58 -6.01
C GLY A 82 -7.19 6.61 -7.54
N LYS A 83 -7.28 7.81 -8.11
CA LYS A 83 -7.45 8.02 -9.56
C LYS A 83 -6.22 7.64 -10.40
N GLU A 84 -5.05 7.60 -9.79
CA GLU A 84 -3.78 7.38 -10.47
C GLU A 84 -3.21 6.01 -10.09
N THR A 85 -2.75 5.25 -11.09
CA THR A 85 -2.13 3.94 -10.89
C THR A 85 -0.66 4.03 -11.22
N TYR A 86 0.20 3.65 -10.27
CA TYR A 86 1.65 3.65 -10.42
C TYR A 86 2.25 2.32 -10.02
N SER A 87 3.38 1.97 -10.66
CA SER A 87 4.25 0.90 -10.16
C SER A 87 5.05 1.37 -8.94
N TYR A 88 5.55 0.42 -8.15
CA TYR A 88 6.43 0.76 -7.02
C TYR A 88 7.72 1.45 -7.47
N GLU A 89 8.21 1.14 -8.67
CA GLU A 89 9.38 1.81 -9.26
C GLU A 89 9.07 3.27 -9.60
N GLU A 90 7.90 3.56 -10.20
CA GLU A 90 7.46 4.92 -10.49
C GLU A 90 7.23 5.72 -9.19
N MET A 91 6.58 5.13 -8.19
CA MET A 91 6.42 5.79 -6.88
C MET A 91 7.76 6.10 -6.22
N ALA A 92 8.73 5.18 -6.31
CA ALA A 92 10.08 5.42 -5.82
C ALA A 92 10.75 6.58 -6.57
N ALA A 93 10.65 6.62 -7.90
CA ALA A 93 11.18 7.69 -8.72
C ALA A 93 10.60 9.06 -8.32
N MET A 94 9.29 9.13 -8.09
CA MET A 94 8.62 10.36 -7.63
C MET A 94 9.15 10.82 -6.27
N CYS A 95 9.32 9.91 -5.30
CA CYS A 95 9.84 10.25 -3.97
C CYS A 95 11.28 10.75 -4.02
N PHE A 96 12.16 10.10 -4.80
CA PHE A 96 13.55 10.54 -4.96
C PHE A 96 13.65 11.87 -5.69
N THR A 97 12.86 12.08 -6.74
CA THR A 97 12.78 13.35 -7.47
C THR A 97 12.30 14.48 -6.57
N ALA A 98 11.25 14.26 -5.78
CA ALA A 98 10.72 15.25 -4.85
C ALA A 98 11.74 15.66 -3.78
N ALA A 99 12.60 14.73 -3.36
CA ALA A 99 13.70 14.97 -2.42
C ALA A 99 14.98 15.54 -3.08
N GLY A 100 14.99 15.76 -4.39
CA GLY A 100 16.17 16.23 -5.13
C GLY A 100 17.34 15.23 -5.16
N LYS A 101 17.06 13.92 -5.04
CA LYS A 101 18.07 12.85 -4.99
C LYS A 101 18.01 11.95 -6.22
N PRO A 102 19.16 11.43 -6.70
CA PRO A 102 19.16 10.44 -7.77
C PRO A 102 18.58 9.12 -7.27
N LEU A 103 17.70 8.50 -8.09
CA LEU A 103 17.14 7.18 -7.78
C LEU A 103 18.22 6.09 -7.92
N LYS A 104 18.44 5.34 -6.85
CA LYS A 104 19.28 4.14 -6.84
C LYS A 104 18.47 2.96 -6.37
N ILE A 105 18.16 2.01 -7.26
CA ILE A 105 17.42 0.80 -6.93
C ILE A 105 18.39 -0.35 -6.72
N LYS A 106 18.24 -1.05 -5.58
CA LYS A 106 18.86 -2.35 -5.30
C LYS A 106 17.79 -3.43 -5.43
N TRP A 107 18.06 -4.43 -6.24
CA TRP A 107 17.14 -5.51 -6.49
C TRP A 107 17.38 -6.68 -5.52
N ALA A 108 16.40 -6.96 -4.68
CA ALA A 108 16.42 -8.08 -3.75
C ALA A 108 15.71 -9.28 -4.34
N PRO A 109 16.28 -10.49 -4.27
CA PRO A 109 15.57 -11.70 -4.68
C PRO A 109 14.45 -12.05 -3.69
N MET A 110 13.32 -12.55 -4.19
CA MET A 110 12.13 -12.84 -3.37
C MET A 110 12.40 -13.84 -2.24
N TRP A 111 13.30 -14.81 -2.43
CA TRP A 111 13.63 -15.80 -1.40
C TRP A 111 14.22 -15.16 -0.12
N LEU A 112 14.88 -13.99 -0.25
CA LEU A 112 15.47 -13.27 0.87
C LEU A 112 14.41 -12.89 1.92
N PHE A 113 13.20 -12.52 1.50
CA PHE A 113 12.10 -12.21 2.42
C PHE A 113 11.68 -13.44 3.23
N GLY A 114 11.68 -14.63 2.61
CA GLY A 114 11.42 -15.88 3.33
C GLY A 114 12.48 -16.19 4.39
N VAL A 115 13.75 -15.98 4.06
CA VAL A 115 14.86 -16.15 5.02
C VAL A 115 14.74 -15.13 6.16
N LEU A 116 14.56 -13.85 5.83
CA LEU A 116 14.43 -12.78 6.82
C LEU A 116 13.25 -13.01 7.78
N ALA A 117 12.08 -13.38 7.26
CA ALA A 117 10.89 -13.65 8.08
C ALA A 117 11.13 -14.76 9.10
N ASN A 118 11.99 -15.74 8.78
CA ASN A 118 12.29 -16.90 9.63
C ASN A 118 13.46 -16.69 10.60
N LEU A 119 14.15 -15.55 10.57
CA LEU A 119 15.21 -15.27 11.52
C LEU A 119 14.66 -15.23 12.96
N PRO A 120 15.35 -15.86 13.94
CA PRO A 120 14.90 -15.91 15.33
C PRO A 120 14.62 -14.53 15.94
N LYS A 121 15.47 -13.54 15.64
CA LYS A 121 15.27 -12.15 16.09
C LYS A 121 13.98 -11.52 15.56
N ILE A 122 13.62 -11.81 14.31
CA ILE A 122 12.40 -11.30 13.65
C ILE A 122 11.16 -11.96 14.24
N LYS A 123 11.18 -13.28 14.42
CA LYS A 123 10.08 -14.04 15.05
C LYS A 123 9.85 -13.58 16.48
N LYS A 124 10.92 -13.45 17.28
CA LYS A 124 10.85 -12.99 18.67
C LYS A 124 10.32 -11.54 18.78
N ALA A 125 10.60 -10.70 17.79
CA ALA A 125 10.08 -9.32 17.73
C ALA A 125 8.64 -9.22 17.17
N GLY A 126 7.97 -10.32 16.86
CA GLY A 126 6.62 -10.34 16.28
C GLY A 126 6.52 -9.76 14.85
N LYS A 127 7.64 -9.63 14.15
CA LYS A 127 7.71 -8.98 12.82
C LYS A 127 7.55 -9.96 11.64
N HIS A 128 7.42 -11.25 11.92
CA HIS A 128 7.30 -12.30 10.89
C HIS A 128 6.14 -12.00 9.91
N ASP A 129 4.96 -11.76 10.43
CA ASP A 129 3.76 -11.54 9.60
C ASP A 129 3.83 -10.23 8.81
N ILE A 130 4.50 -9.20 9.35
CA ILE A 130 4.71 -7.93 8.66
C ILE A 130 5.62 -8.15 7.44
N ILE A 131 6.69 -8.94 7.58
CA ILE A 131 7.61 -9.22 6.46
C ILE A 131 6.90 -10.06 5.38
N LEU A 132 6.11 -11.06 5.76
CA LEU A 132 5.33 -11.85 4.81
C LEU A 132 4.25 -11.01 4.12
N PHE A 133 3.60 -10.11 4.85
CA PHE A 133 2.66 -9.14 4.28
C PHE A 133 3.35 -8.22 3.28
N SER A 134 4.50 -7.64 3.64
CA SER A 134 5.28 -6.78 2.73
C SER A 134 5.73 -7.54 1.47
N LYS A 135 6.15 -8.81 1.62
CA LYS A 135 6.46 -9.67 0.47
C LYS A 135 5.26 -9.80 -0.46
N TRP A 136 4.07 -10.05 0.10
CA TRP A 136 2.85 -10.23 -0.67
C TRP A 136 2.45 -8.93 -1.39
N THR A 137 2.40 -7.79 -0.70
CA THR A 137 2.04 -6.49 -1.29
C THR A 137 3.00 -6.06 -2.41
N LEU A 138 4.30 -6.34 -2.25
CA LEU A 138 5.32 -6.02 -3.26
C LEU A 138 5.34 -6.96 -4.46
N SER A 139 4.55 -8.04 -4.46
CA SER A 139 4.51 -9.04 -5.52
C SER A 139 3.13 -9.22 -6.19
N HIS A 140 2.13 -8.43 -5.79
CA HIS A 140 0.78 -8.48 -6.34
C HIS A 140 0.27 -7.08 -6.60
N ASP A 141 -0.43 -6.88 -7.69
CA ASP A 141 -1.11 -5.63 -7.98
C ASP A 141 -2.16 -5.33 -6.91
N LEU A 142 -2.16 -4.09 -6.44
CA LEU A 142 -3.09 -3.55 -5.46
C LEU A 142 -3.90 -2.43 -6.13
N VAL A 143 -4.73 -2.81 -7.08
CA VAL A 143 -5.56 -1.87 -7.85
C VAL A 143 -7.01 -2.11 -7.51
N GLY A 144 -7.63 -1.13 -6.87
CA GLY A 144 -9.07 -1.10 -6.63
C GLY A 144 -9.84 -0.69 -7.89
N ASP A 145 -11.03 -1.22 -8.04
CA ASP A 145 -11.95 -0.98 -9.15
C ASP A 145 -12.82 0.27 -8.94
N THR A 146 -12.90 0.75 -7.71
CA THR A 146 -13.67 1.93 -7.31
C THR A 146 -12.73 3.08 -7.03
N VAL A 147 -12.88 4.18 -7.76
CA VAL A 147 -12.00 5.36 -7.63
C VAL A 147 -12.58 6.36 -6.62
N ALA A 148 -11.80 6.68 -5.58
CA ALA A 148 -12.13 7.71 -4.61
C ALA A 148 -11.23 8.94 -4.78
N GLY A 149 -11.89 10.13 -4.82
CA GLY A 149 -11.24 11.42 -4.79
C GLY A 149 -10.51 11.83 -6.07
N GLN A 150 -9.86 12.99 -5.98
CA GLN A 150 -9.21 13.65 -7.11
C GLN A 150 -7.76 14.07 -6.83
N LYS A 151 -7.25 13.82 -5.62
CA LYS A 151 -5.91 14.24 -5.26
C LYS A 151 -4.85 13.46 -6.02
N SER A 152 -3.74 14.13 -6.34
CA SER A 152 -2.61 13.54 -7.03
C SER A 152 -1.55 13.07 -6.04
N PHE A 153 -1.09 11.82 -6.20
CA PHE A 153 0.00 11.26 -5.42
C PHE A 153 1.30 12.03 -5.63
N GLN A 154 1.60 12.42 -6.87
CA GLN A 154 2.80 13.19 -7.17
C GLN A 154 2.81 14.54 -6.42
N LYS A 155 1.68 15.26 -6.40
CA LYS A 155 1.57 16.51 -5.68
C LYS A 155 1.78 16.30 -4.17
N TYR A 156 1.13 15.30 -3.59
CA TYR A 156 1.27 14.93 -2.18
C TYR A 156 2.74 14.63 -1.82
N ILE A 157 3.42 13.79 -2.61
CA ILE A 157 4.83 13.42 -2.39
C ILE A 157 5.74 14.65 -2.50
N THR A 158 5.47 15.54 -3.46
CA THR A 158 6.25 16.77 -3.62
C THR A 158 6.15 17.66 -2.37
N GLU A 159 4.96 17.81 -1.79
CA GLU A 159 4.75 18.56 -0.56
C GLU A 159 5.39 17.86 0.65
N TYR A 160 5.24 16.55 0.77
CA TYR A 160 5.76 15.74 1.88
C TYR A 160 7.30 15.77 2.00
N PHE A 161 8.01 15.81 0.88
CA PHE A 161 9.50 15.82 0.89
C PHE A 161 10.11 17.22 0.84
N ARG A 162 9.32 18.27 0.63
CA ARG A 162 9.79 19.68 0.68
C ARG A 162 9.66 20.32 2.06
N GLY A 163 8.74 19.81 2.89
CA GLY A 163 8.55 20.25 4.27
C GLY A 163 9.47 19.53 5.23
#